data_de6c38d5633da413ad752516149e4798
#
_entry.id   de6c38d5633da413ad752516149e4798
#
_cell.length_a   1.000
_cell.length_b   1.000
_cell.length_c   1.000
_cell.angle_alpha   90.00
_cell.angle_beta   90.00
_cell.angle_gamma   90.00
#
_symmetry.space_group_name_H-M   'P 1'
#
loop_
_entity.id
_entity.type
_entity.pdbx_description
1 polymer ?
#
loop_
_entity_poly.entity_id
_entity_poly.type
_entity_poly.pdbx_seq_one_letter_code
_entity_poly.pdbx_strand_id
1 'polypeptide(L)'
;LYCGPYVITDYDPAVGVTFAKNDNYWDKDNVAIEDAQVRVIKDAAAALSAYQAGELSQVKLDSANVVAYKEDPEFSQEIDFRTSYVQFNLTDDVMSNVNMRKAISLAMNRSALTDNILADGSAPGFGLVADGMSGDGEKTFRELNGDVSPYDPEQAKEYYDKAVEELGSAPSEVTLLVADDSVSKSVATFIQSELVTTLG
;
A
#
# COMPACT_ATOMS: atom_id res chain seq x y z
N LEU A 1 -7.93 26.84 -8.95
CA LEU A 1 -8.15 27.43 -7.62
C LEU A 1 -7.20 26.75 -6.65
N TYR A 2 -6.37 27.54 -5.95
CA TYR A 2 -5.37 27.05 -5.00
C TYR A 2 -5.68 27.59 -3.60
N CYS A 3 -5.70 26.73 -2.60
CA CYS A 3 -5.88 27.09 -1.19
C CYS A 3 -4.69 26.69 -0.32
N GLY A 4 -3.70 26.00 -0.88
CA GLY A 4 -2.49 25.56 -0.20
C GLY A 4 -1.33 26.56 -0.31
N PRO A 5 -0.18 26.20 0.32
CA PRO A 5 1.01 27.06 0.38
C PRO A 5 1.72 27.25 -0.97
N TYR A 6 1.42 26.43 -1.98
CA TYR A 6 2.04 26.47 -3.29
C TYR A 6 1.02 26.51 -4.42
N VAL A 7 1.44 27.06 -5.56
CA VAL A 7 0.76 27.00 -6.85
C VAL A 7 1.62 26.25 -7.85
N ILE A 8 1.00 25.52 -8.78
CA ILE A 8 1.70 24.87 -9.89
C ILE A 8 2.03 25.92 -10.93
N THR A 9 3.30 26.02 -11.31
CA THR A 9 3.80 26.92 -12.35
C THR A 9 4.12 26.21 -13.64
N ASP A 10 4.49 24.94 -13.57
CA ASP A 10 4.73 24.07 -14.72
C ASP A 10 4.35 22.63 -14.44
N TYR A 11 3.84 21.93 -15.46
CA TYR A 11 3.45 20.53 -15.35
C TYR A 11 3.68 19.79 -16.65
N ASP A 12 4.59 18.82 -16.60
CA ASP A 12 4.77 17.82 -17.65
C ASP A 12 4.72 16.42 -17.01
N PRO A 13 3.75 15.55 -17.37
CA PRO A 13 3.60 14.22 -16.76
C PRO A 13 4.81 13.32 -17.01
N ALA A 14 5.67 13.60 -17.99
CA ALA A 14 6.89 12.84 -18.25
C ALA A 14 8.10 13.37 -17.48
N VAL A 15 8.09 14.62 -17.08
CA VAL A 15 9.23 15.32 -16.44
C VAL A 15 8.95 15.56 -14.95
N GLY A 16 7.76 16.09 -14.62
CA GLY A 16 7.40 16.43 -13.26
C GLY A 16 6.53 17.66 -13.11
N VAL A 17 6.55 18.21 -11.92
CA VAL A 17 5.74 19.38 -11.53
C VAL A 17 6.65 20.41 -10.85
N THR A 18 6.52 21.67 -11.24
CA THR A 18 7.18 22.80 -10.57
C THR A 18 6.13 23.63 -9.80
N PHE A 19 6.49 23.98 -8.59
CA PHE A 19 5.67 24.75 -7.67
C PHE A 19 6.39 26.05 -7.30
N ALA A 20 5.62 27.13 -7.14
CA ALA A 20 6.07 28.36 -6.50
C ALA A 20 5.18 28.66 -5.30
N LYS A 21 5.72 29.38 -4.34
CA LYS A 21 5.00 29.86 -3.16
C LYS A 21 3.74 30.63 -3.56
N ASN A 22 2.66 30.42 -2.84
CA ASN A 22 1.37 31.06 -3.07
C ASN A 22 1.25 32.33 -2.21
N ASP A 23 1.40 33.48 -2.79
CA ASP A 23 1.27 34.77 -2.09
C ASP A 23 -0.12 35.03 -1.47
N ASN A 24 -1.12 34.28 -1.91
CA ASN A 24 -2.49 34.35 -1.39
C ASN A 24 -2.79 33.32 -0.31
N TYR A 25 -1.80 32.51 0.07
CA TYR A 25 -1.98 31.55 1.15
C TYR A 25 -2.11 32.28 2.49
N TRP A 26 -3.08 31.87 3.30
CA TRP A 26 -3.38 32.54 4.58
C TRP A 26 -2.20 32.56 5.57
N ASP A 27 -1.33 31.56 5.52
CA ASP A 27 -0.17 31.40 6.40
C ASP A 27 1.17 31.47 5.62
N LYS A 28 1.22 32.32 4.60
CA LYS A 28 2.38 32.43 3.71
C LYS A 28 3.68 32.81 4.41
N ASP A 29 3.59 33.55 5.50
CA ASP A 29 4.76 34.04 6.23
C ASP A 29 5.52 32.91 6.96
N ASN A 30 4.87 31.77 7.19
CA ASN A 30 5.46 30.57 7.75
C ASN A 30 5.94 29.55 6.65
N VAL A 31 5.78 29.89 5.37
CA VAL A 31 6.29 29.06 4.26
C VAL A 31 7.71 29.50 3.93
N ALA A 32 8.69 28.70 4.33
CA ALA A 32 10.12 29.01 4.18
C ALA A 32 10.68 28.69 2.80
N ILE A 33 10.10 27.72 2.08
CA ILE A 33 10.58 27.28 0.76
C ILE A 33 9.83 28.06 -0.32
N GLU A 34 10.56 28.78 -1.16
CA GLU A 34 9.98 29.60 -2.23
C GLU A 34 9.53 28.76 -3.43
N ASP A 35 10.37 27.81 -3.85
CA ASP A 35 10.14 26.95 -5.01
C ASP A 35 10.36 25.49 -4.67
N ALA A 36 9.57 24.60 -5.26
CA ALA A 36 9.73 23.17 -5.13
C ALA A 36 9.52 22.49 -6.50
N GLN A 37 10.24 21.39 -6.73
CA GLN A 37 10.07 20.58 -7.94
C GLN A 37 9.93 19.12 -7.57
N VAL A 38 8.92 18.47 -8.12
CA VAL A 38 8.77 17.01 -8.08
C VAL A 38 9.17 16.45 -9.44
N ARG A 39 10.21 15.63 -9.49
CA ARG A 39 10.74 15.01 -10.73
C ARG A 39 10.21 13.59 -10.89
N VAL A 40 9.82 13.22 -12.09
CA VAL A 40 9.43 11.84 -12.43
C VAL A 40 10.68 11.05 -12.79
N ILE A 41 11.15 10.20 -11.87
CA ILE A 41 12.26 9.28 -12.09
C ILE A 41 11.73 7.86 -11.86
N LYS A 42 11.63 7.08 -12.94
CA LYS A 42 10.98 5.76 -12.90
C LYS A 42 11.84 4.65 -12.27
N ASP A 43 13.16 4.82 -12.34
CA ASP A 43 14.13 3.88 -11.80
C ASP A 43 14.57 4.31 -10.39
N ALA A 44 14.36 3.45 -9.40
CA ALA A 44 14.65 3.76 -8.00
C ALA A 44 16.16 3.94 -7.74
N ALA A 45 17.02 3.19 -8.42
CA ALA A 45 18.47 3.31 -8.26
C ALA A 45 18.97 4.64 -8.86
N ALA A 46 18.40 5.07 -9.99
CA ALA A 46 18.71 6.38 -10.58
C ALA A 46 18.23 7.52 -9.67
N ALA A 47 17.05 7.39 -9.05
CA ALA A 47 16.54 8.38 -8.10
C ALA A 47 17.44 8.49 -6.86
N LEU A 48 17.88 7.36 -6.29
CA LEU A 48 18.81 7.32 -5.16
C LEU A 48 20.17 7.92 -5.53
N SER A 49 20.69 7.62 -6.72
CA SER A 49 21.95 8.20 -7.20
C SER A 49 21.84 9.73 -7.36
N ALA A 50 20.73 10.26 -7.84
CA ALA A 50 20.49 11.69 -7.94
C ALA A 50 20.41 12.37 -6.54
N TYR A 51 19.83 11.70 -5.55
CA TYR A 51 19.85 12.16 -4.16
C TYR A 51 21.29 12.20 -3.61
N GLN A 52 22.05 11.12 -3.76
CA GLN A 52 23.45 11.06 -3.33
C GLN A 52 24.35 12.10 -4.01
N ALA A 53 24.01 12.48 -5.24
CA ALA A 53 24.70 13.56 -5.97
C ALA A 53 24.26 14.98 -5.54
N GLY A 54 23.29 15.10 -4.63
CA GLY A 54 22.76 16.40 -4.19
C GLY A 54 21.80 17.05 -5.18
N GLU A 55 21.34 16.32 -6.20
CA GLU A 55 20.37 16.83 -7.18
C GLU A 55 18.90 16.78 -6.66
N LEU A 56 18.65 15.93 -5.67
CA LEU A 56 17.36 15.80 -5.00
C LEU A 56 17.52 16.05 -3.49
N SER A 57 16.58 16.77 -2.91
CA SER A 57 16.52 17.00 -1.46
C SER A 57 15.83 15.85 -0.72
N GLN A 58 15.06 15.05 -1.43
CA GLN A 58 14.32 13.91 -0.87
C GLN A 58 14.14 12.84 -1.95
N VAL A 59 14.23 11.58 -1.55
CA VAL A 59 13.95 10.43 -2.41
C VAL A 59 13.17 9.38 -1.62
N LYS A 60 12.20 8.72 -2.27
CA LYS A 60 11.54 7.56 -1.70
C LYS A 60 12.41 6.33 -1.94
N LEU A 61 12.75 5.61 -0.86
CA LEU A 61 13.47 4.35 -0.96
C LEU A 61 12.52 3.20 -1.32
N ASP A 62 13.02 2.26 -2.10
CA ASP A 62 12.40 0.96 -2.28
C ASP A 62 12.84 -0.03 -1.18
N SER A 63 12.19 -1.19 -1.10
CA SER A 63 12.47 -2.21 -0.10
C SER A 63 13.93 -2.68 -0.09
N ALA A 64 14.60 -2.71 -1.24
CA ALA A 64 16.00 -3.14 -1.33
C ALA A 64 16.95 -2.15 -0.65
N ASN A 65 16.63 -0.87 -0.67
CA ASN A 65 17.43 0.21 -0.12
C ASN A 65 17.10 0.58 1.32
N VAL A 66 15.85 0.35 1.79
CA VAL A 66 15.44 0.65 3.17
C VAL A 66 16.37 0.00 4.19
N VAL A 67 16.72 -1.28 4.00
CA VAL A 67 17.59 -2.02 4.93
C VAL A 67 18.98 -1.37 5.06
N ALA A 68 19.51 -0.82 3.96
CA ALA A 68 20.83 -0.18 3.95
C ALA A 68 20.82 1.21 4.60
N TYR A 69 19.70 1.92 4.54
CA TYR A 69 19.59 3.32 4.98
C TYR A 69 18.82 3.54 6.27
N LYS A 70 18.16 2.51 6.85
CA LYS A 70 17.31 2.66 8.04
C LYS A 70 18.02 3.22 9.28
N GLU A 71 19.34 3.10 9.35
CA GLU A 71 20.18 3.65 10.43
C GLU A 71 20.81 5.00 10.05
N ASP A 72 20.57 5.51 8.83
CA ASP A 72 21.08 6.80 8.37
C ASP A 72 20.33 7.93 9.10
N PRO A 73 21.04 8.96 9.61
CA PRO A 73 20.40 10.10 10.29
C PRO A 73 19.39 10.88 9.43
N GLU A 74 19.50 10.80 8.11
CA GLU A 74 18.58 11.44 7.16
C GLU A 74 17.39 10.54 6.81
N PHE A 75 17.38 9.28 7.26
CA PHE A 75 16.26 8.37 7.04
C PHE A 75 15.06 8.80 7.89
N SER A 76 13.92 8.96 7.24
CA SER A 76 12.65 9.20 7.91
C SER A 76 11.59 8.21 7.41
N GLN A 77 10.74 7.77 8.31
CA GLN A 77 9.62 6.90 8.01
C GLN A 77 8.35 7.55 8.55
N GLU A 78 7.33 7.59 7.72
CA GLU A 78 6.03 8.13 8.09
C GLU A 78 4.93 7.14 7.69
N ILE A 79 4.02 6.86 8.61
CA ILE A 79 2.85 6.02 8.33
C ILE A 79 1.81 6.88 7.61
N ASP A 80 1.48 6.50 6.39
CA ASP A 80 0.40 7.09 5.62
C ASP A 80 -0.93 6.42 5.99
N PHE A 81 -1.99 7.21 6.17
CA PHE A 81 -3.33 6.70 6.47
C PHE A 81 -4.02 6.10 5.23
N ARG A 82 -3.29 5.30 4.48
CA ARG A 82 -3.78 4.56 3.31
C ARG A 82 -3.78 3.07 3.59
N THR A 83 -4.86 2.41 3.18
CA THR A 83 -4.96 0.95 3.21
C THR A 83 -5.04 0.41 1.80
N SER A 84 -4.09 -0.44 1.42
CA SER A 84 -4.18 -1.24 0.20
C SER A 84 -5.04 -2.46 0.46
N TYR A 85 -5.92 -2.80 -0.47
CA TYR A 85 -6.85 -3.92 -0.32
C TYR A 85 -7.10 -4.63 -1.65
N VAL A 86 -7.53 -5.87 -1.56
CA VAL A 86 -8.04 -6.63 -2.71
C VAL A 86 -9.55 -6.44 -2.79
N GLN A 87 -10.03 -5.97 -3.93
CA GLN A 87 -11.47 -5.82 -4.18
C GLN A 87 -11.99 -7.04 -4.96
N PHE A 88 -13.00 -7.68 -4.42
CA PHE A 88 -13.66 -8.79 -5.08
C PHE A 88 -14.73 -8.31 -6.08
N ASN A 89 -14.76 -8.90 -7.26
CA ASN A 89 -15.87 -8.72 -8.19
C ASN A 89 -17.07 -9.58 -7.75
N LEU A 90 -18.06 -8.97 -7.10
CA LEU A 90 -19.23 -9.69 -6.57
C LEU A 90 -20.22 -10.17 -7.65
N THR A 91 -19.99 -9.80 -8.92
CA THR A 91 -20.79 -10.31 -10.06
C THR A 91 -20.17 -11.55 -10.70
N ASP A 92 -18.96 -11.92 -10.27
CA ASP A 92 -18.32 -13.17 -10.67
C ASP A 92 -18.94 -14.35 -9.89
N ASP A 93 -19.17 -15.47 -10.55
CA ASP A 93 -19.85 -16.63 -9.96
C ASP A 93 -19.09 -17.20 -8.76
N VAL A 94 -17.76 -17.22 -8.78
CA VAL A 94 -16.92 -17.70 -7.67
C VAL A 94 -16.84 -16.67 -6.55
N MET A 95 -16.59 -15.39 -6.91
CA MET A 95 -16.39 -14.31 -5.94
C MET A 95 -17.71 -13.79 -5.33
N SER A 96 -18.88 -14.13 -5.92
CA SER A 96 -20.19 -13.91 -5.29
C SER A 96 -20.37 -14.74 -4.01
N ASN A 97 -19.69 -15.89 -3.91
CA ASN A 97 -19.75 -16.77 -2.74
C ASN A 97 -19.00 -16.14 -1.56
N VAL A 98 -19.69 -15.95 -0.43
CA VAL A 98 -19.13 -15.31 0.76
C VAL A 98 -18.06 -16.16 1.45
N ASN A 99 -18.22 -17.50 1.40
CA ASN A 99 -17.25 -18.42 2.01
C ASN A 99 -15.93 -18.42 1.21
N MET A 100 -15.98 -18.30 -0.12
CA MET A 100 -14.79 -18.14 -0.97
C MET A 100 -14.03 -16.85 -0.61
N ARG A 101 -14.71 -15.72 -0.47
CA ARG A 101 -14.05 -14.46 -0.08
C ARG A 101 -13.42 -14.52 1.31
N LYS A 102 -14.10 -15.18 2.27
CA LYS A 102 -13.54 -15.40 3.62
C LYS A 102 -12.30 -16.29 3.57
N ALA A 103 -12.34 -17.38 2.80
CA ALA A 103 -11.21 -18.27 2.59
C ALA A 103 -9.98 -17.50 2.08
N ILE A 104 -10.13 -16.74 1.00
CA ILE A 104 -9.06 -15.92 0.43
C ILE A 104 -8.53 -14.90 1.45
N SER A 105 -9.42 -14.23 2.18
CA SER A 105 -9.02 -13.22 3.15
C SER A 105 -8.21 -13.79 4.32
N LEU A 106 -8.63 -14.93 4.86
CA LEU A 106 -7.98 -15.60 6.00
C LEU A 106 -6.68 -16.31 5.60
N ALA A 107 -6.55 -16.70 4.33
CA ALA A 107 -5.35 -17.36 3.81
C ALA A 107 -4.16 -16.38 3.61
N MET A 108 -4.38 -15.08 3.59
CA MET A 108 -3.32 -14.10 3.33
C MET A 108 -2.53 -13.75 4.59
N ASN A 109 -1.26 -14.13 4.65
CA ASN A 109 -0.33 -13.75 5.71
C ASN A 109 0.17 -12.32 5.49
N ARG A 110 -0.58 -11.34 6.02
CA ARG A 110 -0.28 -9.91 5.84
C ARG A 110 1.01 -9.47 6.51
N SER A 111 1.37 -10.08 7.63
CA SER A 111 2.65 -9.78 8.29
C SER A 111 3.83 -10.25 7.43
N ALA A 112 3.77 -11.47 6.89
CA ALA A 112 4.81 -11.95 5.97
C ALA A 112 4.89 -11.09 4.69
N LEU A 113 3.75 -10.58 4.19
CA LEU A 113 3.72 -9.65 3.06
C LEU A 113 4.47 -8.35 3.37
N THR A 114 4.18 -7.72 4.52
CA THR A 114 4.81 -6.45 4.90
C THR A 114 6.29 -6.63 5.25
N ASP A 115 6.63 -7.70 5.97
CA ASP A 115 7.98 -7.89 6.50
C ASP A 115 8.97 -8.39 5.43
N ASN A 116 8.50 -9.24 4.49
CA ASN A 116 9.41 -9.93 3.57
C ASN A 116 9.29 -9.46 2.10
N ILE A 117 8.13 -8.97 1.68
CA ILE A 117 7.89 -8.58 0.29
C ILE A 117 7.94 -7.06 0.12
N LEU A 118 7.21 -6.32 0.95
CA LEU A 118 7.23 -4.86 0.91
C LEU A 118 8.49 -4.34 1.61
N ALA A 119 8.76 -4.75 2.83
CA ALA A 119 9.91 -4.38 3.66
C ALA A 119 10.21 -2.87 3.65
N ASP A 120 9.16 -2.05 3.48
CA ASP A 120 9.21 -0.60 3.33
C ASP A 120 8.67 0.14 4.57
N GLY A 121 8.40 -0.62 5.65
CA GLY A 121 7.81 -0.10 6.88
C GLY A 121 6.28 -0.07 6.88
N SER A 122 5.63 -0.59 5.85
CA SER A 122 4.18 -0.79 5.85
C SER A 122 3.75 -1.70 6.98
N ALA A 123 2.63 -1.37 7.62
CA ALA A 123 2.02 -2.22 8.64
C ALA A 123 1.01 -3.20 8.03
N PRO A 124 0.86 -4.42 8.60
CA PRO A 124 -0.13 -5.37 8.12
C PRO A 124 -1.55 -4.86 8.36
N GLY A 125 -2.35 -4.77 7.29
CA GLY A 125 -3.73 -4.27 7.35
C GLY A 125 -4.74 -5.35 7.71
N PHE A 126 -5.17 -5.41 8.95
CA PHE A 126 -6.21 -6.35 9.42
C PHE A 126 -7.63 -5.81 9.32
N GLY A 127 -7.83 -4.71 8.63
CA GLY A 127 -9.13 -4.10 8.34
C GLY A 127 -8.98 -2.93 7.39
N LEU A 128 -10.10 -2.38 6.93
CA LEU A 128 -10.12 -1.32 5.92
C LEU A 128 -9.67 0.03 6.47
N VAL A 129 -9.90 0.30 7.75
CA VAL A 129 -9.43 1.53 8.41
C VAL A 129 -7.95 1.36 8.77
N ALA A 130 -7.11 2.29 8.31
CA ALA A 130 -5.68 2.27 8.58
C ALA A 130 -5.37 2.37 10.08
N ASP A 131 -4.26 1.76 10.50
CA ASP A 131 -3.79 1.90 11.88
C ASP A 131 -3.43 3.36 12.18
N GLY A 132 -3.58 3.76 13.45
CA GLY A 132 -3.35 5.14 13.88
C GLY A 132 -4.51 6.10 13.61
N MET A 133 -5.53 5.71 12.86
CA MET A 133 -6.75 6.52 12.73
C MET A 133 -7.47 6.66 14.06
N SER A 134 -7.87 7.90 14.39
CA SER A 134 -8.57 8.22 15.65
C SER A 134 -9.87 7.43 15.79
N GLY A 135 -10.09 6.92 16.99
CA GLY A 135 -11.34 6.30 17.42
C GLY A 135 -12.18 7.26 18.27
N ASP A 136 -12.12 7.13 19.60
CA ASP A 136 -12.88 7.93 20.57
C ASP A 136 -12.09 9.10 21.19
N GLY A 137 -10.86 9.32 20.72
CA GLY A 137 -9.95 10.36 21.24
C GLY A 137 -8.88 9.83 22.20
N GLU A 138 -9.11 8.69 22.86
CA GLU A 138 -8.13 8.00 23.72
C GLU A 138 -7.50 6.80 23.00
N LYS A 139 -8.30 6.11 22.19
CA LYS A 139 -7.89 4.90 21.46
C LYS A 139 -8.05 5.10 19.97
N THR A 140 -7.23 4.38 19.21
CA THR A 140 -7.39 4.28 17.76
C THR A 140 -8.64 3.49 17.40
N PHE A 141 -9.10 3.66 16.16
CA PHE A 141 -10.24 2.88 15.64
C PHE A 141 -9.97 1.36 15.73
N ARG A 142 -8.74 0.94 15.48
CA ARG A 142 -8.33 -0.47 15.55
C ARG A 142 -8.39 -1.02 16.97
N GLU A 143 -7.88 -0.29 17.95
CA GLU A 143 -7.94 -0.68 19.36
C GLU A 143 -9.38 -0.83 19.88
N LEU A 144 -10.32 -0.08 19.33
CA LEU A 144 -11.73 -0.19 19.70
C LEU A 144 -12.46 -1.37 19.03
N ASN A 145 -12.11 -1.70 17.78
CA ASN A 145 -12.86 -2.65 16.96
C ASN A 145 -12.12 -3.98 16.74
N GLY A 146 -10.84 -4.06 17.07
CA GLY A 146 -10.01 -5.25 16.84
C GLY A 146 -9.76 -5.55 15.36
N ASP A 147 -9.20 -6.72 15.09
CA ASP A 147 -8.89 -7.20 13.75
C ASP A 147 -10.12 -7.84 13.11
N VAL A 148 -10.46 -7.38 11.91
CA VAL A 148 -11.63 -7.86 11.16
C VAL A 148 -11.27 -9.06 10.29
N SER A 149 -10.01 -9.17 9.86
CA SER A 149 -9.54 -10.17 8.92
C SER A 149 -8.16 -10.70 9.34
N PRO A 150 -8.08 -11.50 10.41
CA PRO A 150 -6.81 -12.10 10.86
C PRO A 150 -6.29 -13.12 9.84
N TYR A 151 -5.03 -13.51 9.99
CA TYR A 151 -4.48 -14.66 9.27
C TYR A 151 -4.84 -15.95 10.02
N ASP A 152 -5.59 -16.83 9.37
CA ASP A 152 -6.02 -18.11 9.92
C ASP A 152 -6.14 -19.16 8.78
N PRO A 153 -5.05 -19.86 8.45
CA PRO A 153 -5.03 -20.80 7.33
C PRO A 153 -5.93 -22.04 7.57
N GLU A 154 -6.15 -22.43 8.82
CA GLU A 154 -7.04 -23.57 9.12
C GLU A 154 -8.50 -23.18 8.85
N GLN A 155 -8.93 -22.06 9.36
CA GLN A 155 -10.27 -21.54 9.12
C GLN A 155 -10.46 -21.16 7.64
N ALA A 156 -9.41 -20.66 6.96
CA ALA A 156 -9.42 -20.42 5.52
C ALA A 156 -9.79 -21.68 4.73
N LYS A 157 -9.17 -22.80 5.08
CA LYS A 157 -9.44 -24.10 4.45
C LYS A 157 -10.87 -24.56 4.69
N GLU A 158 -11.39 -24.41 5.91
CA GLU A 158 -12.80 -24.75 6.21
C GLU A 158 -13.78 -23.94 5.37
N TYR A 159 -13.55 -22.62 5.22
CA TYR A 159 -14.39 -21.77 4.37
C TYR A 159 -14.25 -22.13 2.88
N TYR A 160 -13.06 -22.50 2.44
CA TYR A 160 -12.84 -22.94 1.06
C TYR A 160 -13.62 -24.22 0.76
N ASP A 161 -13.55 -25.22 1.63
CA ASP A 161 -14.26 -26.50 1.45
C ASP A 161 -15.79 -26.28 1.42
N LYS A 162 -16.32 -25.40 2.27
CA LYS A 162 -17.75 -24.99 2.22
C LYS A 162 -18.09 -24.28 0.90
N ALA A 163 -17.21 -23.40 0.42
CA ALA A 163 -17.44 -22.69 -0.84
C ALA A 163 -17.45 -23.68 -2.02
N VAL A 164 -16.53 -24.64 -2.05
CA VAL A 164 -16.48 -25.68 -3.08
C VAL A 164 -17.74 -26.56 -3.07
N GLU A 165 -18.24 -26.91 -1.90
CA GLU A 165 -19.53 -27.64 -1.77
C GLU A 165 -20.71 -26.83 -2.33
N GLU A 166 -20.80 -25.54 -1.98
CA GLU A 166 -21.85 -24.64 -2.43
C GLU A 166 -21.79 -24.35 -3.93
N LEU A 167 -20.57 -24.25 -4.51
CA LEU A 167 -20.35 -24.01 -5.93
C LEU A 167 -20.46 -25.30 -6.77
N GLY A 168 -20.39 -26.47 -6.13
CA GLY A 168 -20.44 -27.78 -6.77
C GLY A 168 -19.09 -28.27 -7.35
N SER A 169 -18.07 -27.42 -7.40
CA SER A 169 -16.70 -27.77 -7.80
C SER A 169 -15.72 -26.71 -7.32
N ALA A 170 -14.44 -27.09 -7.16
CA ALA A 170 -13.37 -26.12 -6.99
C ALA A 170 -13.21 -25.23 -8.24
N PRO A 171 -12.96 -23.93 -8.08
CA PRO A 171 -12.69 -23.07 -9.24
C PRO A 171 -11.42 -23.51 -9.95
N SER A 172 -11.46 -23.55 -11.28
CA SER A 172 -10.30 -23.93 -12.10
C SER A 172 -9.29 -22.78 -12.24
N GLU A 173 -9.75 -21.56 -12.08
CA GLU A 173 -8.95 -20.35 -12.23
C GLU A 173 -9.56 -19.20 -11.42
N VAL A 174 -8.70 -18.37 -10.84
CA VAL A 174 -9.04 -17.08 -10.24
C VAL A 174 -8.05 -16.04 -10.75
N THR A 175 -8.55 -14.95 -11.32
CA THR A 175 -7.73 -13.89 -11.89
C THR A 175 -7.57 -12.73 -10.90
N LEU A 176 -6.33 -12.39 -10.56
CA LEU A 176 -5.97 -11.18 -9.81
C LEU A 176 -5.43 -10.11 -10.75
N LEU A 177 -6.15 -8.99 -10.87
CA LEU A 177 -5.71 -7.83 -11.65
C LEU A 177 -4.88 -6.90 -10.77
N VAL A 178 -3.68 -6.57 -11.22
CA VAL A 178 -2.75 -5.67 -10.53
C VAL A 178 -2.16 -4.64 -11.49
N ALA A 179 -1.54 -3.58 -10.95
CA ALA A 179 -0.82 -2.61 -11.76
C ALA A 179 0.45 -3.23 -12.39
N ASP A 180 0.89 -2.67 -13.54
CA ASP A 180 2.05 -3.15 -14.29
C ASP A 180 3.37 -2.55 -13.76
N ASP A 181 3.60 -2.71 -12.45
CA ASP A 181 4.85 -2.34 -11.79
C ASP A 181 5.44 -3.51 -10.99
N SER A 182 6.70 -3.41 -10.62
CA SER A 182 7.44 -4.50 -9.97
C SER A 182 6.88 -4.85 -8.57
N VAL A 183 6.45 -3.86 -7.79
CA VAL A 183 5.95 -4.06 -6.45
C VAL A 183 4.60 -4.78 -6.49
N SER A 184 3.67 -4.30 -7.33
CA SER A 184 2.36 -4.92 -7.52
C SER A 184 2.47 -6.37 -8.00
N LYS A 185 3.41 -6.66 -8.91
CA LYS A 185 3.68 -8.03 -9.39
C LYS A 185 4.23 -8.93 -8.27
N SER A 186 5.13 -8.42 -7.44
CA SER A 186 5.68 -9.16 -6.28
C SER A 186 4.58 -9.48 -5.27
N VAL A 187 3.72 -8.52 -4.95
CA VAL A 187 2.55 -8.71 -4.09
C VAL A 187 1.60 -9.76 -4.68
N ALA A 188 1.30 -9.69 -5.97
CA ALA A 188 0.44 -10.67 -6.65
C ALA A 188 1.02 -12.10 -6.59
N THR A 189 2.32 -12.24 -6.83
CA THR A 189 3.02 -13.53 -6.75
C THR A 189 2.98 -14.08 -5.33
N PHE A 190 3.17 -13.23 -4.32
CA PHE A 190 3.05 -13.63 -2.92
C PHE A 190 1.63 -14.10 -2.59
N ILE A 191 0.60 -13.34 -2.95
CA ILE A 191 -0.81 -13.71 -2.74
C ILE A 191 -1.10 -15.05 -3.42
N GLN A 192 -0.67 -15.25 -4.66
CA GLN A 192 -0.82 -16.51 -5.37
C GLN A 192 -0.20 -17.68 -4.60
N SER A 193 1.03 -17.51 -4.10
CA SER A 193 1.74 -18.53 -3.32
C SER A 193 1.00 -18.89 -2.03
N GLU A 194 0.50 -17.89 -1.30
CA GLU A 194 -0.26 -18.10 -0.06
C GLU A 194 -1.57 -18.86 -0.33
N LEU A 195 -2.30 -18.49 -1.38
CA LEU A 195 -3.55 -19.16 -1.74
C LEU A 195 -3.32 -20.61 -2.18
N VAL A 196 -2.30 -20.86 -3.02
CA VAL A 196 -1.96 -22.23 -3.45
C VAL A 196 -1.50 -23.07 -2.25
N THR A 197 -0.71 -22.51 -1.35
CA THR A 197 -0.21 -23.23 -0.16
C THR A 197 -1.35 -23.58 0.80
N THR A 198 -2.31 -22.69 0.98
CA THR A 198 -3.36 -22.82 1.99
C THR A 198 -4.60 -23.52 1.44
N LEU A 199 -5.00 -23.23 0.22
CA LEU A 199 -6.28 -23.69 -0.34
C LEU A 199 -6.10 -24.84 -1.35
N GLY A 200 -4.95 -24.96 -2.01
CA GLY A 200 -4.61 -25.99 -2.98
C GLY A 200 -4.63 -25.50 -4.42
#